data_f4a1e4574aec3c09772592939d5c53c7
#
_entry.id   f4a1e4574aec3c09772592939d5c53c7
#
_cell.length_a   1.000
_cell.length_b   1.000
_cell.length_c   1.000
_cell.angle_alpha   90.00
_cell.angle_beta   90.00
_cell.angle_gamma   90.00
#
_symmetry.space_group_name_H-M   'P 1'
#
loop_
_entity.id
_entity.type
_entity.pdbx_description
1 polymer ?
#
loop_
_entity_poly.entity_id
_entity_poly.type
_entity_poly.pdbx_seq_one_letter_code
_entity_poly.pdbx_strand_id
1 'polypeptide(L)'
;MLEDVSTPAVVLVCNRQVGLGIMRSLGRLGVPVYGVDDNRGAPAFFSKYCRGKVIWDLHGSAPEESVRFLVELGRKLGRRSVLIPTSDVGAMFVADQADRLAEHFIFPERDALMVRSLCNKQEMYYLAKKCGVPTPETAFPRSREDVLKYLETASFPILLKPIYNRLPGQAGKLWSMIIVHSERELLQHYEALEDQSMPNLMLQEYIPGGDEMTWTFNGYFDKEGECRVAFTGRKLRNFPPYFGQASLGMCFRNEHVEQTTIKFMKELRYKGPLDLGYRYDARDGRYKVNDINPRVGAMFRCFVGQNGMDVVRALYQDMTGQKVTPAATPEKRKWIVEDVDLFSSVRYYRDGKLSMKRWLESFRGIDETTYIARDDLWPVASICMMDAKRILRRAFRRTKSFDRSQTKIVTIIEPAVATIASAVAIEVDQSKRINGASDCAS
;
A
#
# COMPACT_ATOMS: atom_id res chain seq x y z
N MET A 1 -14.92 8.14 19.09
CA MET A 1 -15.16 6.66 19.11
C MET A 1 -16.30 6.36 18.15
N LEU A 2 -16.42 5.12 17.66
CA LEU A 2 -17.60 4.71 16.89
C LEU A 2 -18.80 4.62 17.86
N GLU A 3 -19.94 5.16 17.44
CA GLU A 3 -21.18 5.13 18.22
C GLU A 3 -21.93 3.81 17.96
N ASP A 4 -21.94 3.36 16.71
CA ASP A 4 -22.50 2.08 16.29
C ASP A 4 -21.46 1.24 15.53
N VAL A 5 -21.26 0.02 15.99
CA VAL A 5 -20.32 -0.97 15.42
C VAL A 5 -21.04 -2.19 14.83
N SER A 6 -22.37 -2.15 14.78
CA SER A 6 -23.18 -3.29 14.37
C SER A 6 -23.11 -3.62 12.87
N THR A 7 -22.84 -2.61 12.03
CA THR A 7 -22.69 -2.80 10.57
C THR A 7 -21.39 -3.53 10.25
N PRO A 8 -21.44 -4.70 9.57
CA PRO A 8 -20.23 -5.42 9.22
C PRO A 8 -19.41 -4.68 8.17
N ALA A 9 -18.10 -4.98 8.13
CA ALA A 9 -17.21 -4.55 7.06
C ALA A 9 -16.66 -5.77 6.30
N VAL A 10 -16.60 -5.67 4.96
CA VAL A 10 -16.03 -6.66 4.07
C VAL A 10 -14.81 -6.06 3.37
N VAL A 11 -13.65 -6.66 3.58
CA VAL A 11 -12.37 -6.21 3.03
C VAL A 11 -12.04 -7.03 1.79
N LEU A 12 -12.06 -6.40 0.62
CA LEU A 12 -11.71 -7.04 -0.65
C LEU A 12 -10.20 -7.02 -0.88
N VAL A 13 -9.62 -8.18 -1.18
CA VAL A 13 -8.17 -8.39 -1.37
C VAL A 13 -7.43 -8.07 -0.07
N CYS A 14 -7.77 -8.79 0.99
CA CYS A 14 -7.23 -8.54 2.34
C CYS A 14 -5.80 -9.06 2.55
N ASN A 15 -5.09 -9.36 1.47
CA ASN A 15 -3.72 -9.81 1.49
C ASN A 15 -2.77 -8.74 2.09
N ARG A 16 -1.72 -9.17 2.77
CA ARG A 16 -0.66 -8.34 3.34
C ARG A 16 -1.13 -7.32 4.41
N GLN A 17 -0.34 -6.22 4.56
CA GLN A 17 -0.46 -5.24 5.64
C GLN A 17 -1.76 -4.47 5.66
N VAL A 18 -2.33 -4.15 4.50
CA VAL A 18 -3.54 -3.32 4.43
C VAL A 18 -4.74 -4.06 5.02
N GLY A 19 -4.96 -5.30 4.56
CA GLY A 19 -6.06 -6.11 5.05
C GLY A 19 -5.98 -6.35 6.55
N LEU A 20 -4.81 -6.74 7.06
CA LEU A 20 -4.58 -6.93 8.50
C LEU A 20 -4.78 -5.63 9.29
N GLY A 21 -4.29 -4.51 8.73
CA GLY A 21 -4.48 -3.19 9.32
C GLY A 21 -5.96 -2.83 9.47
N ILE A 22 -6.79 -3.11 8.45
CA ILE A 22 -8.25 -2.89 8.48
C ILE A 22 -8.92 -3.80 9.52
N MET A 23 -8.56 -5.10 9.53
CA MET A 23 -9.07 -6.04 10.55
C MET A 23 -8.85 -5.49 11.96
N ARG A 24 -7.64 -5.02 12.26
CA ARG A 24 -7.30 -4.48 13.58
C ARG A 24 -7.91 -3.11 13.84
N SER A 25 -7.94 -2.22 12.85
CA SER A 25 -8.47 -0.87 13.03
C SER A 25 -9.95 -0.88 13.41
N LEU A 26 -10.77 -1.63 12.70
CA LEU A 26 -12.20 -1.76 12.97
C LEU A 26 -12.52 -2.80 14.02
N GLY A 27 -11.89 -3.97 13.97
CA GLY A 27 -12.16 -5.08 14.88
C GLY A 27 -11.85 -4.77 16.35
N ARG A 28 -10.82 -3.98 16.64
CA ARG A 28 -10.53 -3.47 18.01
C ARG A 28 -11.64 -2.60 18.57
N LEU A 29 -12.46 -2.03 17.70
CA LEU A 29 -13.63 -1.23 18.09
C LEU A 29 -14.92 -2.07 18.19
N GLY A 30 -14.85 -3.37 17.87
CA GLY A 30 -15.98 -4.28 17.94
C GLY A 30 -16.74 -4.48 16.61
N VAL A 31 -16.30 -3.84 15.51
CA VAL A 31 -16.92 -4.02 14.20
C VAL A 31 -16.66 -5.46 13.71
N PRO A 32 -17.68 -6.21 13.24
CA PRO A 32 -17.50 -7.52 12.61
C PRO A 32 -16.83 -7.34 11.23
N VAL A 33 -15.58 -7.81 11.08
CA VAL A 33 -14.82 -7.66 9.83
C VAL A 33 -14.63 -9.00 9.13
N TYR A 34 -14.99 -9.06 7.85
CA TYR A 34 -14.84 -10.23 6.98
C TYR A 34 -13.77 -9.97 5.94
N GLY A 35 -12.90 -10.94 5.70
CA GLY A 35 -11.86 -10.85 4.68
C GLY A 35 -12.18 -11.67 3.44
N VAL A 36 -11.92 -11.12 2.27
CA VAL A 36 -12.00 -11.80 0.97
C VAL A 36 -10.61 -11.77 0.33
N ASP A 37 -10.06 -12.94 0.01
CA ASP A 37 -8.75 -13.08 -0.64
C ASP A 37 -8.62 -14.46 -1.30
N ASP A 38 -7.80 -14.60 -2.34
CA ASP A 38 -7.45 -15.88 -2.96
C ASP A 38 -6.43 -16.67 -2.15
N ASN A 39 -5.61 -15.98 -1.37
CA ASN A 39 -4.57 -16.58 -0.56
C ASN A 39 -5.08 -17.03 0.81
N ARG A 40 -5.31 -18.33 0.97
CA ARG A 40 -5.69 -18.94 2.25
C ARG A 40 -4.72 -18.64 3.39
N GLY A 41 -3.48 -18.30 3.08
CA GLY A 41 -2.43 -17.93 4.03
C GLY A 41 -2.36 -16.42 4.33
N ALA A 42 -3.30 -15.59 3.84
CA ALA A 42 -3.28 -14.15 4.08
C ALA A 42 -3.25 -13.84 5.59
N PRO A 43 -2.31 -13.00 6.09
CA PRO A 43 -2.20 -12.69 7.52
C PRO A 43 -3.48 -12.17 8.15
N ALA A 44 -4.29 -11.43 7.39
CA ALA A 44 -5.60 -10.94 7.82
C ALA A 44 -6.54 -12.08 8.28
N PHE A 45 -6.47 -13.24 7.65
CA PHE A 45 -7.28 -14.41 8.00
C PHE A 45 -6.91 -15.04 9.35
N PHE A 46 -5.71 -14.78 9.85
CA PHE A 46 -5.24 -15.30 11.13
C PHE A 46 -5.44 -14.31 12.27
N SER A 47 -5.87 -13.08 11.98
CA SER A 47 -6.23 -12.12 13.01
C SER A 47 -7.45 -12.58 13.79
N LYS A 48 -7.40 -12.42 15.13
CA LYS A 48 -8.58 -12.68 15.98
C LYS A 48 -9.76 -11.76 15.67
N TYR A 49 -9.49 -10.67 14.97
CA TYR A 49 -10.49 -9.69 14.52
C TYR A 49 -11.12 -10.05 13.18
N CYS A 50 -10.68 -11.11 12.50
CA CYS A 50 -11.30 -11.63 11.31
C CYS A 50 -12.51 -12.50 11.69
N ARG A 51 -13.71 -11.96 11.57
CA ARG A 51 -14.97 -12.65 11.88
C ARG A 51 -15.27 -13.79 10.90
N GLY A 52 -14.90 -13.63 9.64
CA GLY A 52 -15.07 -14.64 8.60
C GLY A 52 -14.05 -14.54 7.48
N LYS A 53 -13.62 -15.72 7.00
CA LYS A 53 -12.63 -15.90 5.94
C LYS A 53 -13.34 -16.36 4.68
N VAL A 54 -13.21 -15.64 3.61
CA VAL A 54 -13.88 -15.92 2.34
C VAL A 54 -12.82 -16.02 1.24
N ILE A 55 -12.79 -17.14 0.54
CA ILE A 55 -11.79 -17.39 -0.49
C ILE A 55 -12.38 -17.04 -1.85
N TRP A 56 -11.80 -16.03 -2.50
CA TRP A 56 -12.16 -15.59 -3.84
C TRP A 56 -10.99 -14.86 -4.51
N ASP A 57 -10.76 -15.18 -5.79
CA ASP A 57 -9.77 -14.48 -6.62
C ASP A 57 -10.44 -13.37 -7.44
N LEU A 58 -10.49 -12.17 -6.87
CA LEU A 58 -11.04 -10.99 -7.55
C LEU A 58 -10.21 -10.58 -8.79
N HIS A 59 -8.91 -10.90 -8.81
CA HIS A 59 -8.03 -10.50 -9.89
C HIS A 59 -8.07 -11.46 -11.09
N GLY A 60 -8.31 -12.74 -10.84
CA GLY A 60 -8.33 -13.78 -11.88
C GLY A 60 -9.72 -14.16 -12.35
N SER A 61 -10.77 -13.83 -11.59
CA SER A 61 -12.16 -14.14 -11.96
C SER A 61 -12.75 -13.10 -12.89
N ALA A 62 -13.68 -13.50 -13.74
CA ALA A 62 -14.46 -12.59 -14.57
C ALA A 62 -15.31 -11.64 -13.71
N PRO A 63 -15.52 -10.36 -14.14
CA PRO A 63 -16.33 -9.40 -13.37
C PRO A 63 -17.72 -9.92 -13.00
N GLU A 64 -18.39 -10.60 -13.94
CA GLU A 64 -19.72 -11.18 -13.73
C GLU A 64 -19.75 -12.25 -12.62
N GLU A 65 -18.74 -13.08 -12.55
CA GLU A 65 -18.59 -14.09 -11.50
C GLU A 65 -18.35 -13.45 -10.14
N SER A 66 -17.51 -12.40 -10.12
CA SER A 66 -17.20 -11.66 -8.89
C SER A 66 -18.42 -10.89 -8.36
N VAL A 67 -19.28 -10.35 -9.24
CA VAL A 67 -20.55 -9.73 -8.82
C VAL A 67 -21.48 -10.77 -8.22
N ARG A 68 -21.70 -11.92 -8.90
CA ARG A 68 -22.56 -13.00 -8.38
C ARG A 68 -22.08 -13.49 -7.02
N PHE A 69 -20.77 -13.69 -6.89
CA PHE A 69 -20.14 -14.09 -5.64
C PHE A 69 -20.37 -13.08 -4.51
N LEU A 70 -20.17 -11.79 -4.75
CA LEU A 70 -20.37 -10.76 -3.73
C LEU A 70 -21.84 -10.59 -3.36
N VAL A 71 -22.76 -10.61 -4.32
CA VAL A 71 -24.20 -10.57 -4.04
C VAL A 71 -24.61 -11.76 -3.14
N GLU A 72 -24.12 -12.96 -3.44
CA GLU A 72 -24.38 -14.13 -2.59
C GLU A 72 -23.78 -13.97 -1.18
N LEU A 73 -22.55 -13.42 -1.08
CA LEU A 73 -21.94 -13.11 0.21
C LEU A 73 -22.78 -12.10 0.99
N GLY A 74 -23.24 -11.02 0.33
CA GLY A 74 -24.10 -10.00 0.95
C GLY A 74 -25.42 -10.61 1.49
N ARG A 75 -26.05 -11.48 0.71
CA ARG A 75 -27.25 -12.23 1.17
C ARG A 75 -26.97 -13.10 2.40
N LYS A 76 -25.82 -13.81 2.42
CA LYS A 76 -25.40 -14.63 3.56
C LYS A 76 -25.11 -13.81 4.82
N LEU A 77 -24.62 -12.59 4.67
CA LEU A 77 -24.39 -11.67 5.80
C LEU A 77 -25.71 -11.13 6.38
N GLY A 78 -26.80 -11.17 5.64
CA GLY A 78 -28.15 -10.83 6.08
C GLY A 78 -28.39 -9.34 6.34
N ARG A 79 -27.39 -8.48 6.10
CA ARG A 79 -27.46 -7.03 6.25
C ARG A 79 -26.43 -6.33 5.37
N ARG A 80 -26.73 -5.10 4.97
CA ARG A 80 -25.77 -4.29 4.21
C ARG A 80 -24.48 -4.10 5.00
N SER A 81 -23.36 -4.27 4.32
CA SER A 81 -22.01 -4.24 4.92
C SER A 81 -21.15 -3.21 4.23
N VAL A 82 -20.25 -2.55 4.96
CA VAL A 82 -19.29 -1.60 4.37
C VAL A 82 -18.27 -2.39 3.55
N LEU A 83 -18.18 -2.11 2.23
CA LEU A 83 -17.25 -2.79 1.31
C LEU A 83 -16.00 -1.95 1.13
N ILE A 84 -14.84 -2.52 1.47
CA ILE A 84 -13.55 -1.81 1.50
C ILE A 84 -12.56 -2.48 0.55
N PRO A 85 -12.39 -2.00 -0.68
CA PRO A 85 -11.34 -2.48 -1.58
C PRO A 85 -9.97 -1.98 -1.15
N THR A 86 -8.95 -2.85 -1.25
CA THR A 86 -7.56 -2.52 -0.89
C THR A 86 -6.61 -2.52 -2.09
N SER A 87 -7.10 -2.80 -3.29
CA SER A 87 -6.34 -2.78 -4.54
C SER A 87 -7.01 -1.88 -5.58
N ASP A 88 -6.22 -1.40 -6.55
CA ASP A 88 -6.73 -0.56 -7.64
C ASP A 88 -7.78 -1.30 -8.46
N VAL A 89 -7.54 -2.59 -8.77
CA VAL A 89 -8.53 -3.46 -9.45
C VAL A 89 -9.81 -3.57 -8.64
N GLY A 90 -9.70 -3.74 -7.31
CA GLY A 90 -10.86 -3.78 -6.43
C GLY A 90 -11.62 -2.46 -6.38
N ALA A 91 -10.91 -1.32 -6.37
CA ALA A 91 -11.52 0.00 -6.38
C ALA A 91 -12.28 0.28 -7.69
N MET A 92 -11.66 -0.05 -8.84
CA MET A 92 -12.31 0.04 -10.15
C MET A 92 -13.51 -0.88 -10.24
N PHE A 93 -13.36 -2.15 -9.83
CA PHE A 93 -14.46 -3.13 -9.84
C PHE A 93 -15.67 -2.66 -9.02
N VAL A 94 -15.46 -2.16 -7.79
CA VAL A 94 -16.57 -1.66 -6.95
C VAL A 94 -17.24 -0.45 -7.60
N ALA A 95 -16.48 0.47 -8.20
CA ALA A 95 -17.04 1.63 -8.88
C ALA A 95 -17.84 1.24 -10.15
N ASP A 96 -17.31 0.29 -10.94
CA ASP A 96 -17.95 -0.19 -12.17
C ASP A 96 -19.24 -0.98 -11.92
N GLN A 97 -19.32 -1.67 -10.79
CA GLN A 97 -20.44 -2.54 -10.44
C GLN A 97 -21.31 -1.95 -9.32
N ALA A 98 -21.20 -0.63 -9.09
CA ALA A 98 -21.83 0.04 -7.96
C ALA A 98 -23.33 -0.23 -7.85
N ASP A 99 -24.09 -0.08 -8.94
CA ASP A 99 -25.55 -0.29 -8.97
C ASP A 99 -25.94 -1.71 -8.53
N ARG A 100 -25.16 -2.71 -8.94
CA ARG A 100 -25.42 -4.12 -8.65
C ARG A 100 -25.04 -4.52 -7.24
N LEU A 101 -24.05 -3.82 -6.66
CA LEU A 101 -23.56 -4.10 -5.32
C LEU A 101 -24.29 -3.31 -4.23
N ALA A 102 -24.92 -2.18 -4.56
CA ALA A 102 -25.53 -1.24 -3.62
C ALA A 102 -26.66 -1.83 -2.78
N GLU A 103 -27.35 -2.86 -3.27
CA GLU A 103 -28.40 -3.56 -2.51
C GLU A 103 -27.82 -4.23 -1.25
N HIS A 104 -26.60 -4.76 -1.33
CA HIS A 104 -25.99 -5.56 -0.28
C HIS A 104 -24.82 -4.88 0.44
N PHE A 105 -24.22 -3.85 -0.18
CA PHE A 105 -23.03 -3.19 0.34
C PHE A 105 -23.20 -1.68 0.40
N ILE A 106 -22.38 -1.07 1.26
CA ILE A 106 -22.25 0.37 1.43
C ILE A 106 -20.80 0.75 1.12
N PHE A 107 -20.61 1.70 0.24
CA PHE A 107 -19.30 2.21 -0.18
C PHE A 107 -19.44 3.66 -0.65
N PRO A 108 -18.36 4.46 -0.70
CA PRO A 108 -18.43 5.82 -1.24
C PRO A 108 -18.92 5.81 -2.68
N GLU A 109 -19.96 6.58 -2.96
CA GLU A 109 -20.44 6.79 -4.31
C GLU A 109 -19.41 7.57 -5.11
N ARG A 110 -18.88 6.96 -6.16
CA ARG A 110 -17.83 7.53 -7.00
C ARG A 110 -18.12 7.27 -8.46
N ASP A 111 -17.82 8.26 -9.30
CA ASP A 111 -17.81 8.07 -10.74
C ASP A 111 -16.76 7.02 -11.14
N ALA A 112 -17.19 5.98 -11.83
CA ALA A 112 -16.33 4.89 -12.27
C ALA A 112 -15.22 5.38 -13.24
N LEU A 113 -15.53 6.33 -14.11
CA LEU A 113 -14.55 6.94 -15.02
C LEU A 113 -13.47 7.67 -14.22
N MET A 114 -13.84 8.45 -13.21
CA MET A 114 -12.88 9.14 -12.34
C MET A 114 -11.97 8.14 -11.61
N VAL A 115 -12.53 7.07 -11.04
CA VAL A 115 -11.72 6.04 -10.35
C VAL A 115 -10.74 5.38 -11.32
N ARG A 116 -11.17 5.05 -12.52
CA ARG A 116 -10.30 4.49 -13.58
C ARG A 116 -9.20 5.47 -13.99
N SER A 117 -9.55 6.74 -14.20
CA SER A 117 -8.59 7.77 -14.58
C SER A 117 -7.52 7.99 -13.50
N LEU A 118 -7.89 7.94 -12.22
CA LEU A 118 -6.91 8.04 -11.13
C LEU A 118 -6.00 6.80 -11.01
N CYS A 119 -6.50 5.61 -11.38
CA CYS A 119 -5.70 4.38 -11.42
C CYS A 119 -4.80 4.29 -12.67
N ASN A 120 -5.07 5.06 -13.71
CA ASN A 120 -4.30 5.13 -14.95
C ASN A 120 -3.27 6.25 -14.85
N LYS A 121 -1.96 5.94 -14.86
CA LYS A 121 -0.91 6.96 -14.68
C LYS A 121 -0.88 8.01 -15.79
N GLN A 122 -1.31 7.67 -17.02
CA GLN A 122 -1.39 8.62 -18.12
C GLN A 122 -2.54 9.62 -17.88
N GLU A 123 -3.71 9.14 -17.58
CA GLU A 123 -4.88 9.99 -17.32
C GLU A 123 -4.69 10.83 -16.06
N MET A 124 -4.16 10.22 -15.00
CA MET A 124 -3.79 10.91 -13.76
C MET A 124 -2.81 12.07 -14.03
N TYR A 125 -1.78 11.84 -14.87
CA TYR A 125 -0.84 12.88 -15.25
C TYR A 125 -1.55 14.08 -15.93
N TYR A 126 -2.43 13.82 -16.89
CA TYR A 126 -3.15 14.88 -17.57
C TYR A 126 -4.15 15.58 -16.66
N LEU A 127 -4.82 14.88 -15.75
CA LEU A 127 -5.69 15.47 -14.73
C LEU A 127 -4.90 16.40 -13.82
N ALA A 128 -3.75 15.97 -13.33
CA ALA A 128 -2.88 16.78 -12.48
C ALA A 128 -2.39 18.05 -13.22
N LYS A 129 -1.93 17.91 -14.47
CA LYS A 129 -1.54 19.07 -15.31
C LYS A 129 -2.70 20.05 -15.52
N LYS A 130 -3.90 19.53 -15.82
CA LYS A 130 -5.12 20.35 -16.00
C LYS A 130 -5.49 21.14 -14.75
N CYS A 131 -5.33 20.54 -13.57
CA CYS A 131 -5.59 21.19 -12.29
C CYS A 131 -4.39 22.00 -11.76
N GLY A 132 -3.32 22.20 -12.55
CA GLY A 132 -2.14 22.96 -12.15
C GLY A 132 -1.30 22.33 -11.05
N VAL A 133 -1.45 21.01 -10.81
CA VAL A 133 -0.66 20.28 -9.83
C VAL A 133 0.69 19.88 -10.44
N PRO A 134 1.83 20.16 -9.80
CA PRO A 134 3.13 19.81 -10.35
C PRO A 134 3.27 18.28 -10.53
N THR A 135 3.79 17.89 -11.69
CA THR A 135 4.08 16.48 -12.04
C THR A 135 5.51 16.39 -12.58
N PRO A 136 6.18 15.24 -12.45
CA PRO A 136 7.40 15.00 -13.21
C PRO A 136 7.12 15.07 -14.72
N GLU A 137 8.08 15.58 -15.51
CA GLU A 137 7.92 15.55 -16.97
C GLU A 137 7.82 14.11 -17.46
N THR A 138 6.78 13.83 -18.24
CA THR A 138 6.39 12.47 -18.57
C THR A 138 5.95 12.39 -20.02
N ALA A 139 6.38 11.34 -20.74
CA ALA A 139 5.92 10.99 -22.07
C ALA A 139 5.28 9.59 -22.08
N PHE A 140 4.37 9.39 -23.03
CA PHE A 140 3.65 8.13 -23.24
C PHE A 140 3.87 7.68 -24.68
N PRO A 141 5.07 7.14 -25.00
CA PRO A 141 5.44 6.80 -26.36
C PRO A 141 4.61 5.62 -26.85
N ARG A 142 4.23 5.66 -28.13
CA ARG A 142 3.57 4.57 -28.86
C ARG A 142 4.46 3.99 -29.96
N SER A 143 5.59 4.64 -30.21
CA SER A 143 6.56 4.24 -31.22
C SER A 143 7.98 4.56 -30.76
N ARG A 144 8.96 4.00 -31.46
CA ARG A 144 10.37 4.33 -31.26
C ARG A 144 10.67 5.81 -31.53
N GLU A 145 9.99 6.39 -32.51
CA GLU A 145 10.10 7.82 -32.87
C GLU A 145 9.64 8.71 -31.72
N ASP A 146 8.56 8.34 -31.01
CA ASP A 146 8.11 9.07 -29.81
C ASP A 146 9.15 9.03 -28.68
N VAL A 147 9.84 7.89 -28.52
CA VAL A 147 10.95 7.78 -27.55
C VAL A 147 12.08 8.73 -27.92
N LEU A 148 12.49 8.77 -29.20
CA LEU A 148 13.56 9.65 -29.68
C LEU A 148 13.17 11.12 -29.52
N LYS A 149 11.93 11.49 -29.84
CA LYS A 149 11.40 12.84 -29.63
C LYS A 149 11.44 13.26 -28.17
N TYR A 150 11.11 12.37 -27.23
CA TYR A 150 11.24 12.66 -25.80
C TYR A 150 12.69 12.93 -25.41
N LEU A 151 13.65 12.21 -25.99
CA LEU A 151 15.06 12.35 -25.72
C LEU A 151 15.66 13.69 -26.19
N GLU A 152 15.02 14.41 -27.11
CA GLU A 152 15.48 15.73 -27.55
C GLU A 152 15.52 16.75 -26.40
N THR A 153 14.66 16.56 -25.37
CA THR A 153 14.56 17.48 -24.22
C THR A 153 14.85 16.83 -22.88
N ALA A 154 14.82 15.50 -22.80
CA ALA A 154 15.00 14.76 -21.56
C ALA A 154 16.48 14.59 -21.20
N SER A 155 16.77 14.49 -19.92
CA SER A 155 18.11 14.22 -19.38
C SER A 155 18.12 12.87 -18.63
N PHE A 156 19.21 12.11 -18.81
CA PHE A 156 19.40 10.88 -18.03
C PHE A 156 19.81 11.18 -16.58
N PRO A 157 19.45 10.29 -15.63
CA PRO A 157 18.68 9.05 -15.84
C PRO A 157 17.18 9.29 -16.09
N ILE A 158 16.53 8.36 -16.76
CA ILE A 158 15.09 8.36 -17.06
C ILE A 158 14.43 7.15 -16.38
N LEU A 159 13.18 7.32 -15.93
CA LEU A 159 12.37 6.24 -15.38
C LEU A 159 11.48 5.64 -16.48
N LEU A 160 11.62 4.34 -16.74
CA LEU A 160 10.69 3.57 -17.55
C LEU A 160 9.71 2.86 -16.61
N LYS A 161 8.41 3.07 -16.79
CA LYS A 161 7.35 2.56 -15.91
C LYS A 161 6.18 2.02 -16.74
N PRO A 162 5.39 1.06 -16.19
CA PRO A 162 4.10 0.73 -16.78
C PRO A 162 3.07 1.81 -16.44
N ILE A 163 2.16 2.10 -17.36
CA ILE A 163 1.00 2.97 -17.15
C ILE A 163 0.06 2.31 -16.12
N TYR A 164 -0.27 1.05 -16.34
CA TYR A 164 -0.98 0.20 -15.39
C TYR A 164 -0.03 -0.78 -14.74
N ASN A 165 -0.02 -0.84 -13.41
CA ASN A 165 0.76 -1.85 -12.69
C ASN A 165 0.24 -3.27 -12.96
N ARG A 166 -1.07 -3.40 -13.23
CA ARG A 166 -1.72 -4.65 -13.64
C ARG A 166 -2.96 -4.29 -14.47
N LEU A 167 -3.09 -4.90 -15.64
CA LEU A 167 -4.30 -4.82 -16.43
C LEU A 167 -5.32 -5.85 -15.92
N PRO A 168 -6.63 -5.51 -15.91
CA PRO A 168 -7.68 -6.48 -15.58
C PRO A 168 -7.60 -7.70 -16.47
N GLY A 169 -7.67 -8.91 -15.88
CA GLY A 169 -7.63 -10.18 -16.62
C GLY A 169 -6.23 -10.65 -17.06
N GLN A 170 -5.17 -9.93 -16.77
CA GLN A 170 -3.80 -10.36 -17.09
C GLN A 170 -3.07 -10.95 -15.87
N ALA A 171 -2.74 -12.23 -15.94
CA ALA A 171 -1.83 -12.91 -15.02
C ALA A 171 -0.38 -12.69 -15.48
N GLY A 172 0.17 -11.49 -15.30
CA GLY A 172 1.52 -11.15 -15.74
C GLY A 172 2.49 -10.86 -14.59
N LYS A 173 3.79 -10.88 -14.87
CA LYS A 173 4.83 -10.43 -13.93
C LYS A 173 4.67 -8.95 -13.67
N LEU A 174 4.37 -8.58 -12.42
CA LEU A 174 4.47 -7.22 -11.96
C LEU A 174 5.93 -6.75 -12.05
N TRP A 175 6.19 -5.80 -12.93
CA TRP A 175 7.41 -5.00 -12.89
C TRP A 175 7.00 -3.56 -12.54
N SER A 176 7.81 -2.87 -11.78
CA SER A 176 7.39 -1.57 -11.24
C SER A 176 8.05 -0.40 -11.94
N MET A 177 9.33 -0.47 -12.16
CA MET A 177 10.13 0.63 -12.70
C MET A 177 11.53 0.16 -13.05
N ILE A 178 12.10 0.74 -14.11
CA ILE A 178 13.51 0.60 -14.50
C ILE A 178 14.09 2.03 -14.56
N ILE A 179 15.27 2.21 -13.96
CA ILE A 179 16.06 3.43 -14.15
C ILE A 179 17.03 3.16 -15.28
N VAL A 180 16.99 3.96 -16.32
CA VAL A 180 17.86 3.87 -17.49
C VAL A 180 18.81 5.05 -17.52
N HIS A 181 20.06 4.78 -17.91
CA HIS A 181 21.16 5.76 -17.85
C HIS A 181 21.69 6.19 -19.21
N SER A 182 21.17 5.58 -20.30
CA SER A 182 21.58 5.92 -21.67
C SER A 182 20.46 5.65 -22.67
N GLU A 183 20.51 6.32 -23.81
CA GLU A 183 19.61 6.08 -24.95
C GLU A 183 19.58 4.60 -25.37
N ARG A 184 20.76 3.99 -25.51
CA ARG A 184 20.87 2.58 -25.87
C ARG A 184 20.12 1.68 -24.89
N GLU A 185 20.29 1.90 -23.58
CA GLU A 185 19.61 1.13 -22.54
C GLU A 185 18.10 1.36 -22.61
N LEU A 186 17.66 2.60 -22.79
CA LEU A 186 16.26 2.95 -22.91
C LEU A 186 15.59 2.23 -24.09
N LEU A 187 16.19 2.31 -25.27
CA LEU A 187 15.67 1.68 -26.48
C LEU A 187 15.61 0.16 -26.36
N GLN A 188 16.63 -0.48 -25.78
CA GLN A 188 16.65 -1.93 -25.53
C GLN A 188 15.50 -2.36 -24.61
N HIS A 189 15.26 -1.62 -23.53
CA HIS A 189 14.16 -1.94 -22.61
C HIS A 189 12.80 -1.64 -23.22
N TYR A 190 12.66 -0.53 -23.96
CA TYR A 190 11.43 -0.17 -24.62
C TYR A 190 11.01 -1.24 -25.63
N GLU A 191 11.91 -1.63 -26.55
CA GLU A 191 11.67 -2.66 -27.57
C GLU A 191 11.36 -4.05 -26.95
N ALA A 192 11.95 -4.35 -25.80
CA ALA A 192 11.71 -5.63 -25.10
C ALA A 192 10.40 -5.69 -24.31
N LEU A 193 9.84 -4.56 -23.92
CA LEU A 193 8.71 -4.49 -22.97
C LEU A 193 7.43 -3.90 -23.57
N GLU A 194 7.54 -3.11 -24.67
CA GLU A 194 6.37 -2.49 -25.28
C GLU A 194 5.58 -3.50 -26.10
N ASP A 195 4.28 -3.47 -25.92
CA ASP A 195 3.32 -4.18 -26.75
C ASP A 195 2.57 -3.14 -27.60
N GLN A 196 2.89 -3.10 -28.89
CA GLN A 196 2.29 -2.15 -29.85
C GLN A 196 0.77 -2.29 -29.95
N SER A 197 0.23 -3.48 -29.68
CA SER A 197 -1.23 -3.72 -29.67
C SER A 197 -1.91 -3.14 -28.44
N MET A 198 -1.16 -2.98 -27.34
CA MET A 198 -1.65 -2.46 -26.06
C MET A 198 -0.56 -1.65 -25.35
N PRO A 199 -0.26 -0.43 -25.83
CA PRO A 199 0.78 0.42 -25.26
C PRO A 199 0.58 0.64 -23.75
N ASN A 200 1.59 0.28 -22.96
CA ASN A 200 1.54 0.35 -21.49
C ASN A 200 2.82 0.92 -20.86
N LEU A 201 3.65 1.61 -21.64
CA LEU A 201 4.88 2.21 -21.14
C LEU A 201 4.78 3.72 -21.02
N MET A 202 5.45 4.27 -20.02
CA MET A 202 5.68 5.70 -19.83
C MET A 202 7.15 5.96 -19.53
N LEU A 203 7.65 7.07 -20.04
CA LEU A 203 8.96 7.64 -19.73
C LEU A 203 8.76 8.82 -18.80
N GLN A 204 9.53 8.89 -17.74
CA GLN A 204 9.40 9.97 -16.78
C GLN A 204 10.77 10.48 -16.33
N GLU A 205 10.89 11.79 -16.15
CA GLU A 205 12.11 12.38 -15.57
C GLU A 205 12.45 11.74 -14.23
N TYR A 206 13.73 11.53 -14.00
CA TYR A 206 14.23 11.12 -12.69
C TYR A 206 14.43 12.34 -11.80
N ILE A 207 13.71 12.40 -10.70
CA ILE A 207 13.90 13.43 -9.67
C ILE A 207 14.96 12.92 -8.67
N PRO A 208 16.14 13.59 -8.59
CA PRO A 208 17.22 13.18 -7.70
C PRO A 208 16.83 13.20 -6.21
N GLY A 209 17.64 12.53 -5.38
CA GLY A 209 17.48 12.48 -3.94
C GLY A 209 17.18 11.09 -3.43
N GLY A 210 17.25 10.90 -2.12
CA GLY A 210 16.98 9.66 -1.43
C GLY A 210 15.50 9.44 -1.13
N ASP A 211 15.22 8.46 -0.26
CA ASP A 211 13.85 8.12 0.15
C ASP A 211 13.18 9.27 0.91
N GLU A 212 13.97 10.11 1.58
CA GLU A 212 13.49 11.29 2.32
C GLU A 212 12.80 12.35 1.43
N MET A 213 13.02 12.32 0.11
CA MET A 213 12.31 13.17 -0.85
C MET A 213 10.91 12.65 -1.18
N THR A 214 10.57 11.44 -0.72
CA THR A 214 9.26 10.82 -1.00
C THR A 214 8.28 11.14 0.11
N TRP A 215 7.25 11.90 -0.23
CA TRP A 215 6.15 12.27 0.63
C TRP A 215 4.90 11.49 0.27
N THR A 216 4.03 11.33 1.25
CA THR A 216 2.74 10.69 1.06
C THR A 216 1.64 11.49 1.74
N PHE A 217 0.49 11.54 1.10
CA PHE A 217 -0.76 12.01 1.68
C PHE A 217 -1.69 10.82 1.86
N ASN A 218 -2.37 10.76 2.99
CA ASN A 218 -3.37 9.74 3.26
C ASN A 218 -4.60 10.42 3.88
N GLY A 219 -5.75 10.36 3.21
CA GLY A 219 -6.91 11.12 3.61
C GLY A 219 -8.23 10.45 3.30
N TYR A 220 -9.30 11.05 3.82
CA TYR A 220 -10.67 10.65 3.57
C TYR A 220 -11.53 11.86 3.19
N PHE A 221 -12.21 11.74 2.05
CA PHE A 221 -13.17 12.72 1.52
C PHE A 221 -14.58 12.14 1.66
N ASP A 222 -15.46 12.88 2.30
CA ASP A 222 -16.81 12.43 2.57
C ASP A 222 -17.74 12.49 1.33
N LYS A 223 -19.01 12.20 1.52
CA LYS A 223 -20.03 12.21 0.47
C LYS A 223 -20.26 13.61 -0.14
N GLU A 224 -19.92 14.69 0.57
CA GLU A 224 -19.93 16.07 0.07
C GLU A 224 -18.62 16.41 -0.67
N GLY A 225 -17.61 15.56 -0.64
CA GLY A 225 -16.28 15.81 -1.19
C GLY A 225 -15.38 16.66 -0.27
N GLU A 226 -15.78 16.84 0.99
CA GLU A 226 -14.97 17.57 1.97
C GLU A 226 -13.96 16.65 2.65
N CYS A 227 -12.71 17.11 2.74
CA CYS A 227 -11.65 16.35 3.39
C CYS A 227 -11.85 16.34 4.91
N ARG A 228 -12.22 15.20 5.46
CA ARG A 228 -12.48 15.04 6.91
C ARG A 228 -11.26 14.62 7.70
N VAL A 229 -10.37 13.89 7.06
CA VAL A 229 -9.12 13.41 7.65
C VAL A 229 -8.01 13.57 6.63
N ALA A 230 -6.94 14.23 7.02
CA ALA A 230 -5.75 14.44 6.19
C ALA A 230 -4.49 14.19 7.01
N PHE A 231 -3.64 13.32 6.50
CA PHE A 231 -2.34 13.01 7.09
C PHE A 231 -1.26 13.11 6.03
N THR A 232 -0.09 13.58 6.44
CA THR A 232 1.11 13.58 5.60
C THR A 232 2.26 12.87 6.30
N GLY A 233 3.21 12.35 5.52
CA GLY A 233 4.38 11.67 6.05
C GLY A 233 5.41 11.34 4.99
N ARG A 234 6.45 10.62 5.42
CA ARG A 234 7.58 10.22 4.58
C ARG A 234 7.79 8.72 4.63
N LYS A 235 8.25 8.19 3.52
CA LYS A 235 8.84 6.86 3.47
C LYS A 235 10.29 6.98 3.90
N LEU A 236 10.68 6.29 4.97
CA LEU A 236 12.06 6.27 5.46
C LEU A 236 12.87 5.13 4.84
N ARG A 237 12.21 4.02 4.50
CA ARG A 237 12.72 2.91 3.70
C ARG A 237 11.62 2.32 2.83
N ASN A 238 12.00 1.78 1.69
CA ASN A 238 11.09 1.18 0.72
C ASN A 238 11.40 -0.30 0.49
N PHE A 239 10.39 -1.06 0.10
CA PHE A 239 10.53 -2.41 -0.43
C PHE A 239 9.72 -2.59 -1.73
N PRO A 240 10.36 -2.92 -2.87
CA PRO A 240 11.82 -2.98 -3.09
C PRO A 240 12.52 -1.65 -2.77
N PRO A 241 13.83 -1.68 -2.41
CA PRO A 241 14.60 -0.48 -2.08
C PRO A 241 14.49 0.61 -3.14
N TYR A 242 14.48 1.87 -2.70
CA TYR A 242 14.48 3.12 -3.48
C TYR A 242 13.15 3.49 -4.15
N PHE A 243 12.27 2.55 -4.53
CA PHE A 243 11.05 2.90 -5.28
C PHE A 243 9.80 2.11 -4.92
N GLY A 244 9.88 1.22 -3.93
CA GLY A 244 8.76 0.37 -3.55
C GLY A 244 7.75 1.04 -2.62
N GLN A 245 6.91 0.19 -2.03
CA GLN A 245 6.06 0.59 -0.91
C GLN A 245 6.91 0.87 0.33
N ALA A 246 6.41 1.70 1.24
CA ALA A 246 7.11 1.94 2.50
C ALA A 246 7.26 0.63 3.30
N SER A 247 8.49 0.32 3.70
CA SER A 247 8.79 -0.70 4.71
C SER A 247 8.95 -0.09 6.10
N LEU A 248 9.43 1.16 6.17
CA LEU A 248 9.43 2.00 7.34
C LEU A 248 8.90 3.39 6.96
N GLY A 249 7.91 3.87 7.69
CA GLY A 249 7.29 5.16 7.46
C GLY A 249 7.21 5.99 8.72
N MET A 250 7.11 7.31 8.56
CA MET A 250 6.93 8.24 9.66
C MET A 250 6.03 9.41 9.27
N CYS A 251 5.15 9.80 10.20
CA CYS A 251 4.34 11.00 10.07
C CYS A 251 5.19 12.26 10.17
N PHE A 252 4.98 13.16 9.24
CA PHE A 252 5.46 14.53 9.27
C PHE A 252 4.38 15.43 8.69
N ARG A 253 4.05 16.49 9.36
CA ARG A 253 3.13 17.48 8.80
C ARG A 253 3.78 18.22 7.65
N ASN A 254 3.08 18.26 6.51
CA ASN A 254 3.46 19.04 5.35
C ASN A 254 2.23 19.75 4.81
N GLU A 255 2.07 20.98 5.21
CA GLU A 255 0.90 21.79 4.89
C GLU A 255 0.76 22.03 3.37
N HIS A 256 1.88 22.20 2.66
CA HIS A 256 1.84 22.38 1.20
C HIS A 256 1.29 21.13 0.48
N VAL A 257 1.76 19.93 0.85
CA VAL A 257 1.27 18.67 0.30
C VAL A 257 -0.20 18.47 0.66
N GLU A 258 -0.58 18.78 1.91
CA GLU A 258 -1.95 18.67 2.39
C GLU A 258 -2.90 19.57 1.59
N GLN A 259 -2.65 20.87 1.54
CA GLN A 259 -3.49 21.85 0.85
C GLN A 259 -3.56 21.62 -0.66
N THR A 260 -2.42 21.30 -1.29
CA THR A 260 -2.38 20.98 -2.72
C THR A 260 -3.26 19.78 -3.04
N THR A 261 -3.20 18.73 -2.20
CA THR A 261 -4.02 17.53 -2.43
C THR A 261 -5.49 17.81 -2.20
N ILE A 262 -5.86 18.53 -1.13
CA ILE A 262 -7.26 18.87 -0.82
C ILE A 262 -7.85 19.68 -1.97
N LYS A 263 -7.14 20.72 -2.45
CA LYS A 263 -7.60 21.54 -3.59
C LYS A 263 -7.78 20.68 -4.84
N PHE A 264 -6.80 19.83 -5.17
CA PHE A 264 -6.85 18.96 -6.33
C PHE A 264 -8.05 18.00 -6.29
N MET A 265 -8.26 17.34 -5.18
CA MET A 265 -9.38 16.41 -5.01
C MET A 265 -10.75 17.12 -5.01
N LYS A 266 -10.82 18.35 -4.51
CA LYS A 266 -12.03 19.17 -4.56
C LYS A 266 -12.40 19.54 -6.01
N GLU A 267 -11.43 19.92 -6.83
CA GLU A 267 -11.65 20.17 -8.26
C GLU A 267 -12.17 18.92 -8.99
N LEU A 268 -11.72 17.74 -8.60
CA LEU A 268 -12.17 16.46 -9.12
C LEU A 268 -13.48 15.95 -8.49
N ARG A 269 -14.03 16.63 -7.48
CA ARG A 269 -15.19 16.18 -6.68
C ARG A 269 -15.01 14.77 -6.14
N TYR A 270 -13.77 14.46 -5.73
CA TYR A 270 -13.39 13.14 -5.26
C TYR A 270 -14.06 12.79 -3.94
N LYS A 271 -14.42 11.51 -3.74
CA LYS A 271 -15.01 10.96 -2.52
C LYS A 271 -14.33 9.65 -2.12
N GLY A 272 -14.23 9.40 -0.83
CA GLY A 272 -13.68 8.17 -0.27
C GLY A 272 -12.22 8.28 0.19
N PRO A 273 -11.60 7.13 0.52
CA PRO A 273 -10.22 7.08 0.97
C PRO A 273 -9.25 7.32 -0.18
N LEU A 274 -8.19 8.06 0.10
CA LEU A 274 -7.15 8.44 -0.85
C LEU A 274 -5.77 8.18 -0.27
N ASP A 275 -4.88 7.60 -1.09
CA ASP A 275 -3.45 7.49 -0.83
C ASP A 275 -2.70 8.08 -2.03
N LEU A 276 -1.91 9.12 -1.82
CA LEU A 276 -1.26 9.87 -2.89
C LEU A 276 0.21 10.06 -2.59
N GLY A 277 1.06 9.78 -3.59
CA GLY A 277 2.52 9.90 -3.51
C GLY A 277 3.04 11.15 -4.19
N TYR A 278 3.93 11.87 -3.48
CA TYR A 278 4.69 13.00 -4.01
C TYR A 278 6.19 12.74 -3.93
N ARG A 279 6.92 13.39 -4.82
CA ARG A 279 8.36 13.52 -4.69
C ARG A 279 8.74 15.00 -4.68
N TYR A 280 9.48 15.41 -3.66
CA TYR A 280 10.03 16.74 -3.60
C TYR A 280 11.21 16.85 -4.56
N ASP A 281 11.16 17.83 -5.44
CA ASP A 281 12.22 18.16 -6.39
C ASP A 281 12.99 19.38 -5.89
N ALA A 282 14.20 19.17 -5.39
CA ALA A 282 15.03 20.25 -4.87
C ALA A 282 15.56 21.20 -5.96
N ARG A 283 15.43 20.82 -7.24
CA ARG A 283 15.87 21.66 -8.38
C ARG A 283 14.95 22.86 -8.59
N ASP A 284 13.65 22.67 -8.34
CA ASP A 284 12.62 23.72 -8.53
C ASP A 284 11.80 23.99 -7.25
N GLY A 285 12.09 23.31 -6.15
CA GLY A 285 11.41 23.47 -4.86
C GLY A 285 9.97 22.95 -4.82
N ARG A 286 9.55 22.10 -5.76
CA ARG A 286 8.17 21.66 -5.91
C ARG A 286 7.95 20.22 -5.43
N TYR A 287 6.75 19.96 -4.92
CA TYR A 287 6.25 18.61 -4.66
C TYR A 287 5.50 18.13 -5.90
N LYS A 288 6.07 17.17 -6.62
CA LYS A 288 5.53 16.63 -7.86
C LYS A 288 4.75 15.34 -7.56
N VAL A 289 3.47 15.28 -7.97
CA VAL A 289 2.65 14.08 -7.80
C VAL A 289 3.10 13.00 -8.78
N ASN A 290 3.26 11.77 -8.29
CA ASN A 290 3.75 10.65 -9.11
C ASN A 290 2.90 9.38 -9.03
N ASP A 291 1.94 9.32 -8.10
CA ASP A 291 1.04 8.18 -7.95
C ASP A 291 -0.21 8.58 -7.16
N ILE A 292 -1.39 8.16 -7.63
CA ILE A 292 -2.67 8.37 -6.94
C ILE A 292 -3.37 7.03 -6.82
N ASN A 293 -3.80 6.70 -5.60
CA ASN A 293 -4.48 5.46 -5.32
C ASN A 293 -5.86 5.78 -4.69
N PRO A 294 -6.97 5.65 -5.44
CA PRO A 294 -8.32 5.95 -4.94
C PRO A 294 -8.85 4.84 -4.03
N ARG A 295 -8.10 4.48 -3.01
CA ARG A 295 -8.36 3.42 -2.05
C ARG A 295 -7.56 3.60 -0.77
N VAL A 296 -7.78 2.71 0.20
CA VAL A 296 -6.95 2.65 1.42
C VAL A 296 -5.49 2.33 1.04
N GLY A 297 -4.57 3.17 1.46
CA GLY A 297 -3.15 3.06 1.17
C GLY A 297 -2.43 2.00 1.99
N ALA A 298 -1.33 1.47 1.45
CA ALA A 298 -0.53 0.44 2.12
C ALA A 298 0.06 0.90 3.47
N MET A 299 0.26 2.19 3.62
CA MET A 299 0.90 2.83 4.78
C MET A 299 -0.12 3.47 5.74
N PHE A 300 -1.44 3.24 5.57
CA PHE A 300 -2.46 3.97 6.33
C PHE A 300 -2.32 3.82 7.85
N ARG A 301 -1.76 2.71 8.35
CA ARG A 301 -1.53 2.52 9.78
C ARG A 301 -0.40 3.38 10.36
N CYS A 302 0.46 3.96 9.52
CA CYS A 302 1.35 5.03 9.94
C CYS A 302 0.55 6.28 10.38
N PHE A 303 -0.59 6.50 9.75
CA PHE A 303 -1.43 7.68 9.86
C PHE A 303 -2.61 7.46 10.80
N VAL A 304 -2.33 7.53 12.09
CA VAL A 304 -3.34 7.40 13.15
C VAL A 304 -3.24 8.62 14.06
N GLY A 305 -4.29 9.42 14.08
CA GLY A 305 -4.37 10.60 14.94
C GLY A 305 -4.33 10.26 16.44
N GLN A 306 -4.07 11.24 17.29
CA GLN A 306 -4.01 11.07 18.75
C GLN A 306 -5.32 10.50 19.33
N ASN A 307 -6.46 10.82 18.70
CA ASN A 307 -7.78 10.27 19.04
C ASN A 307 -8.01 8.86 18.47
N GLY A 308 -6.99 8.24 17.88
CA GLY A 308 -7.08 6.92 17.25
C GLY A 308 -7.73 6.90 15.87
N MET A 309 -8.11 8.05 15.31
CA MET A 309 -8.71 8.14 13.98
C MET A 309 -7.70 7.78 12.89
N ASP A 310 -8.14 7.01 11.92
CA ASP A 310 -7.47 6.74 10.64
C ASP A 310 -8.50 6.78 9.48
N VAL A 311 -8.04 6.69 8.25
CA VAL A 311 -8.91 6.79 7.06
C VAL A 311 -9.95 5.68 6.98
N VAL A 312 -9.69 4.52 7.57
CA VAL A 312 -10.63 3.38 7.57
C VAL A 312 -11.76 3.62 8.58
N ARG A 313 -11.42 4.17 9.74
CA ARG A 313 -12.42 4.59 10.74
C ARG A 313 -13.27 5.73 10.22
N ALA A 314 -12.66 6.72 9.54
CA ALA A 314 -13.38 7.80 8.88
C ALA A 314 -14.35 7.29 7.82
N LEU A 315 -13.87 6.39 6.93
CA LEU A 315 -14.71 5.70 5.95
C LEU A 315 -15.89 4.98 6.62
N TYR A 316 -15.63 4.22 7.68
CA TYR A 316 -16.69 3.46 8.36
C TYR A 316 -17.73 4.39 8.99
N GLN A 317 -17.30 5.47 9.66
CA GLN A 317 -18.21 6.46 10.26
C GLN A 317 -19.13 7.08 9.19
N ASP A 318 -18.55 7.56 8.09
CA ASP A 318 -19.34 8.19 7.01
C ASP A 318 -20.32 7.20 6.37
N MET A 319 -19.85 5.99 6.05
CA MET A 319 -20.67 4.96 5.41
C MET A 319 -21.78 4.40 6.32
N THR A 320 -21.66 4.55 7.61
CA THR A 320 -22.69 4.15 8.60
C THR A 320 -23.51 5.34 9.13
N GLY A 321 -23.38 6.53 8.51
CA GLY A 321 -24.11 7.73 8.88
C GLY A 321 -23.68 8.37 10.20
N GLN A 322 -22.53 7.97 10.74
CA GLN A 322 -21.95 8.54 11.93
C GLN A 322 -21.12 9.78 11.61
N LYS A 323 -21.02 10.72 12.55
CA LYS A 323 -20.20 11.91 12.36
C LYS A 323 -18.72 11.55 12.30
N VAL A 324 -18.05 11.92 11.20
CA VAL A 324 -16.61 11.72 11.06
C VAL A 324 -15.87 12.67 12.01
N THR A 325 -15.07 12.09 12.91
CA THR A 325 -14.27 12.85 13.86
C THR A 325 -12.98 13.32 13.20
N PRO A 326 -12.72 14.63 13.11
CA PRO A 326 -11.47 15.13 12.56
C PRO A 326 -10.24 14.64 13.34
N ALA A 327 -9.11 14.52 12.65
CA ALA A 327 -7.84 14.19 13.30
C ALA A 327 -6.69 14.94 12.62
N ALA A 328 -5.74 15.39 13.42
CA ALA A 328 -4.51 16.02 12.94
C ALA A 328 -3.41 14.99 12.78
N THR A 329 -2.47 15.26 11.85
CA THR A 329 -1.26 14.47 11.66
C THR A 329 -0.44 14.45 12.95
N PRO A 330 -0.17 13.27 13.55
CA PRO A 330 0.74 13.16 14.68
C PRO A 330 2.17 13.34 14.21
N GLU A 331 2.96 14.13 14.92
CA GLU A 331 4.37 14.30 14.59
C GLU A 331 5.20 13.09 14.99
N LYS A 332 6.07 12.64 14.08
CA LYS A 332 7.08 11.59 14.29
C LYS A 332 6.54 10.20 14.63
N ARG A 333 5.22 9.95 14.52
CA ARG A 333 4.68 8.59 14.66
C ARG A 333 5.31 7.68 13.61
N LYS A 334 5.90 6.56 14.04
CA LYS A 334 6.57 5.57 13.19
C LYS A 334 5.76 4.30 13.03
N TRP A 335 5.82 3.75 11.85
CA TRP A 335 5.22 2.46 11.50
C TRP A 335 6.18 1.63 10.64
N ILE A 336 6.21 0.31 10.85
CA ILE A 336 7.10 -0.63 10.14
C ILE A 336 6.34 -1.85 9.62
N VAL A 337 6.82 -2.38 8.49
CA VAL A 337 6.45 -3.69 7.95
C VAL A 337 7.66 -4.61 8.13
N GLU A 338 7.65 -5.42 9.15
CA GLU A 338 8.82 -6.06 9.74
C GLU A 338 9.56 -6.99 8.77
N ASP A 339 8.83 -7.86 8.05
CA ASP A 339 9.39 -8.83 7.10
C ASP A 339 10.10 -8.14 5.93
N VAL A 340 9.40 -7.24 5.26
CA VAL A 340 9.96 -6.56 4.08
C VAL A 340 11.00 -5.52 4.44
N ASP A 341 10.93 -4.91 5.64
CA ASP A 341 11.96 -3.98 6.11
C ASP A 341 13.31 -4.67 6.33
N LEU A 342 13.28 -5.88 6.89
CA LEU A 342 14.49 -6.69 7.05
C LEU A 342 15.14 -6.97 5.70
N PHE A 343 14.38 -7.47 4.72
CA PHE A 343 14.90 -7.74 3.38
C PHE A 343 15.42 -6.48 2.67
N SER A 344 14.72 -5.36 2.85
CA SER A 344 15.11 -4.09 2.30
C SER A 344 16.42 -3.57 2.92
N SER A 345 16.52 -3.62 4.23
CA SER A 345 17.67 -3.14 5.00
C SER A 345 18.97 -3.85 4.62
N VAL A 346 18.92 -5.16 4.32
CA VAL A 346 20.09 -5.92 3.81
C VAL A 346 20.60 -5.31 2.50
N ARG A 347 19.71 -4.88 1.61
CA ARG A 347 20.11 -4.27 0.34
C ARG A 347 20.69 -2.88 0.56
N TYR A 348 20.02 -2.01 1.36
CA TYR A 348 20.55 -0.69 1.72
C TYR A 348 21.92 -0.76 2.40
N TYR A 349 22.14 -1.78 3.25
CA TYR A 349 23.44 -2.02 3.89
C TYR A 349 24.52 -2.40 2.86
N ARG A 350 24.21 -3.30 1.93
CA ARG A 350 25.15 -3.71 0.86
C ARG A 350 25.50 -2.57 -0.07
N ASP A 351 24.56 -1.67 -0.33
CA ASP A 351 24.76 -0.51 -1.18
C ASP A 351 25.44 0.67 -0.43
N GLY A 352 25.86 0.45 0.84
CA GLY A 352 26.53 1.48 1.68
C GLY A 352 25.61 2.63 2.11
N LYS A 353 24.29 2.49 1.94
CA LYS A 353 23.30 3.54 2.27
C LYS A 353 22.76 3.44 3.69
N LEU A 354 22.95 2.31 4.35
CA LEU A 354 22.51 2.04 5.72
C LEU A 354 23.61 1.35 6.52
N SER A 355 24.06 1.95 7.64
CA SER A 355 24.95 1.29 8.58
C SER A 355 24.16 0.47 9.60
N MET A 356 24.78 -0.56 10.20
CA MET A 356 24.16 -1.37 11.26
C MET A 356 23.70 -0.49 12.44
N LYS A 357 24.48 0.50 12.84
CA LYS A 357 24.12 1.44 13.89
C LYS A 357 22.84 2.20 13.56
N ARG A 358 22.77 2.81 12.36
CA ARG A 358 21.59 3.55 11.91
C ARG A 358 20.36 2.63 11.75
N TRP A 359 20.57 1.39 11.34
CA TRP A 359 19.51 0.41 11.26
C TRP A 359 18.91 0.10 12.63
N LEU A 360 19.74 -0.20 13.64
CA LEU A 360 19.28 -0.41 15.03
C LEU A 360 18.61 0.84 15.62
N GLU A 361 19.17 2.03 15.38
CA GLU A 361 18.58 3.30 15.81
C GLU A 361 17.21 3.56 15.18
N SER A 362 16.97 3.08 13.95
CA SER A 362 15.69 3.28 13.27
C SER A 362 14.52 2.56 13.93
N PHE A 363 14.75 1.55 14.75
CA PHE A 363 13.70 0.86 15.51
C PHE A 363 13.27 1.63 16.77
N ARG A 364 14.03 2.62 17.20
CA ARG A 364 13.64 3.45 18.36
C ARG A 364 12.42 4.30 18.02
N GLY A 365 11.43 4.27 18.92
CA GLY A 365 10.20 5.04 18.77
C GLY A 365 9.27 4.51 17.66
N ILE A 366 9.26 3.21 17.39
CA ILE A 366 8.22 2.58 16.56
C ILE A 366 6.95 2.52 17.40
N ASP A 367 5.90 3.18 16.92
CA ASP A 367 4.58 3.24 17.56
C ASP A 367 3.68 2.09 17.14
N GLU A 368 3.87 1.58 15.93
CA GLU A 368 3.08 0.47 15.41
C GLU A 368 3.87 -0.43 14.47
N THR A 369 3.78 -1.71 14.71
CA THR A 369 4.27 -2.80 13.88
C THR A 369 3.12 -3.41 13.09
N THR A 370 3.41 -3.91 11.89
CA THR A 370 2.37 -4.45 11.00
C THR A 370 1.89 -5.82 11.46
N TYR A 371 2.80 -6.75 11.71
CA TYR A 371 2.42 -8.13 12.02
C TYR A 371 2.45 -8.41 13.52
N ILE A 372 3.44 -7.89 14.24
CA ILE A 372 3.60 -8.10 15.68
C ILE A 372 2.66 -7.15 16.44
N ALA A 373 1.59 -7.67 17.01
CA ALA A 373 0.70 -6.90 17.88
C ALA A 373 0.39 -7.74 19.11
N ARG A 374 0.62 -7.17 20.31
CA ARG A 374 0.45 -7.89 21.60
C ARG A 374 -0.93 -8.52 21.76
N ASP A 375 -1.94 -7.86 21.24
CA ASP A 375 -3.33 -8.29 21.31
C ASP A 375 -3.75 -9.23 20.17
N ASP A 376 -2.86 -9.51 19.16
CA ASP A 376 -3.21 -10.28 17.96
C ASP A 376 -1.95 -10.88 17.30
N LEU A 377 -1.42 -11.97 17.88
CA LEU A 377 -0.13 -12.57 17.51
C LEU A 377 -0.21 -13.58 16.36
N TRP A 378 -1.36 -14.19 16.07
CA TRP A 378 -1.48 -15.23 15.06
C TRP A 378 -1.05 -14.82 13.64
N PRO A 379 -1.24 -13.57 13.19
CA PRO A 379 -0.74 -13.11 11.90
C PRO A 379 0.78 -13.24 11.74
N VAL A 380 1.56 -13.19 12.84
CA VAL A 380 3.02 -13.40 12.83
C VAL A 380 3.36 -14.81 12.34
N ALA A 381 2.69 -15.82 12.86
CA ALA A 381 2.91 -17.21 12.43
C ALA A 381 2.61 -17.39 10.93
N SER A 382 1.55 -16.75 10.44
CA SER A 382 1.20 -16.78 9.01
C SER A 382 2.28 -16.17 8.13
N ILE A 383 2.78 -14.97 8.46
CA ILE A 383 3.80 -14.31 7.64
C ILE A 383 5.13 -15.07 7.68
N CYS A 384 5.53 -15.60 8.83
CA CYS A 384 6.72 -16.45 8.96
C CYS A 384 6.63 -17.70 8.06
N MET A 385 5.46 -18.36 8.01
CA MET A 385 5.26 -19.49 7.10
C MET A 385 5.30 -19.08 5.62
N MET A 386 4.75 -17.93 5.28
CA MET A 386 4.77 -17.41 3.90
C MET A 386 6.20 -17.08 3.48
N ASP A 387 6.99 -16.45 4.33
CA ASP A 387 8.38 -16.11 4.05
C ASP A 387 9.27 -17.35 3.99
N ALA A 388 9.09 -18.32 4.87
CA ALA A 388 9.77 -19.60 4.79
C ALA A 388 9.50 -20.32 3.46
N LYS A 389 8.24 -20.39 3.04
CA LYS A 389 7.86 -20.94 1.71
C LYS A 389 8.48 -20.15 0.55
N ARG A 390 8.56 -18.83 0.65
CA ARG A 390 9.18 -17.97 -0.36
C ARG A 390 10.70 -18.19 -0.46
N ILE A 391 11.38 -18.33 0.67
CA ILE A 391 12.81 -18.61 0.75
C ILE A 391 13.11 -20.01 0.18
N LEU A 392 12.36 -21.04 0.60
CA LEU A 392 12.50 -22.40 0.08
C LEU A 392 12.26 -22.47 -1.43
N ARG A 393 11.20 -21.84 -1.96
CA ARG A 393 10.95 -21.79 -3.41
C ARG A 393 12.10 -21.11 -4.18
N ARG A 394 12.73 -20.09 -3.62
CA ARG A 394 13.89 -19.44 -4.22
C ARG A 394 15.14 -20.34 -4.20
N ALA A 395 15.37 -21.04 -3.10
CA ALA A 395 16.45 -22.02 -2.98
C ALA A 395 16.28 -23.16 -4.00
N PHE A 396 15.08 -23.77 -4.11
CA PHE A 396 14.78 -24.82 -5.08
C PHE A 396 14.85 -24.38 -6.55
N ARG A 397 14.52 -23.12 -6.86
CA ARG A 397 14.70 -22.58 -8.24
C ARG A 397 16.19 -22.40 -8.56
N ARG A 398 17.03 -22.06 -7.60
CA ARG A 398 18.49 -21.93 -7.77
C ARG A 398 19.16 -23.27 -7.99
N THR A 399 18.72 -24.34 -7.33
CA THR A 399 19.27 -25.69 -7.55
C THR A 399 18.95 -26.26 -8.94
N LYS A 400 17.88 -25.77 -9.60
CA LYS A 400 17.57 -26.14 -11.01
C LYS A 400 18.34 -25.33 -12.07
N SER A 401 18.98 -24.19 -11.69
CA SER A 401 19.81 -23.35 -12.56
C SER A 401 21.22 -23.23 -11.99
N PHE A 402 21.91 -24.37 -11.79
CA PHE A 402 23.18 -24.40 -11.10
C PHE A 402 24.33 -23.95 -12.02
N ASP A 403 24.80 -22.72 -11.81
CA ASP A 403 26.14 -22.27 -12.16
C ASP A 403 26.90 -21.90 -10.87
N ARG A 404 28.12 -22.40 -10.76
CA ARG A 404 28.92 -22.53 -9.52
C ARG A 404 29.44 -21.24 -8.85
N SER A 405 29.02 -20.05 -9.24
CA SER A 405 29.69 -18.80 -8.82
C SER A 405 29.03 -18.02 -7.67
N GLN A 406 27.95 -18.49 -7.03
CA GLN A 406 27.21 -17.68 -6.04
C GLN A 406 26.89 -18.35 -4.68
N THR A 407 27.79 -19.12 -4.11
CA THR A 407 27.57 -19.86 -2.85
C THR A 407 27.60 -18.98 -1.55
N LYS A 408 27.83 -17.67 -1.63
CA LYS A 408 28.05 -16.81 -0.44
C LYS A 408 26.78 -16.21 0.22
N ILE A 409 25.56 -16.50 -0.26
CA ILE A 409 24.35 -15.79 0.19
C ILE A 409 23.61 -16.51 1.34
N VAL A 410 23.75 -17.82 1.48
CA VAL A 410 22.98 -18.62 2.45
C VAL A 410 23.44 -18.40 3.90
N THR A 411 24.72 -18.16 4.12
CA THR A 411 25.32 -18.11 5.46
C THR A 411 24.98 -16.85 6.29
N ILE A 412 24.37 -15.83 5.69
CA ILE A 412 24.13 -14.54 6.37
C ILE A 412 22.68 -14.42 6.88
N ILE A 413 21.74 -15.23 6.39
CA ILE A 413 20.31 -15.09 6.72
C ILE A 413 19.94 -15.91 7.96
N GLU A 414 20.58 -17.03 8.23
CA GLU A 414 20.29 -17.87 9.39
C GLU A 414 20.42 -17.17 10.76
N PRO A 415 21.46 -16.35 11.01
CA PRO A 415 21.58 -15.64 12.28
C PRO A 415 20.49 -14.57 12.50
N ALA A 416 20.03 -13.91 11.43
CA ALA A 416 19.05 -12.83 11.53
C ALA A 416 17.64 -13.35 11.86
N VAL A 417 17.27 -14.50 11.31
CA VAL A 417 15.97 -15.15 11.61
C VAL A 417 15.97 -15.69 13.04
N ALA A 418 17.09 -16.25 13.50
CA ALA A 418 17.26 -16.72 14.87
C ALA A 418 17.21 -15.57 15.88
N THR A 419 17.76 -14.40 15.55
CA THR A 419 17.75 -13.21 16.41
C THR A 419 16.32 -12.64 16.58
N ILE A 420 15.50 -12.64 15.53
CA ILE A 420 14.10 -12.18 15.60
C ILE A 420 13.25 -13.16 16.42
N ALA A 421 13.45 -14.46 16.23
CA ALA A 421 12.77 -15.49 17.03
C ALA A 421 13.14 -15.38 18.52
N SER A 422 14.41 -15.10 18.82
CA SER A 422 14.91 -14.90 20.19
C SER A 422 14.38 -13.61 20.83
N ALA A 423 14.29 -12.50 20.07
CA ALA A 423 13.74 -11.24 20.56
C ALA A 423 12.25 -11.37 20.90
N VAL A 424 11.47 -12.07 20.06
CA VAL A 424 10.06 -12.36 20.32
C VAL A 424 9.90 -13.27 21.54
N ALA A 425 10.78 -14.26 21.73
CA ALA A 425 10.75 -15.16 22.88
C ALA A 425 11.07 -14.42 24.20
N ILE A 426 12.02 -13.49 24.19
CA ILE A 426 12.41 -12.69 25.37
C ILE A 426 11.27 -11.75 25.80
N GLU A 427 10.58 -11.11 24.86
CA GLU A 427 9.44 -10.23 25.17
C GLU A 427 8.24 -11.01 25.73
N VAL A 428 8.01 -12.23 25.25
CA VAL A 428 6.96 -13.13 25.77
C VAL A 428 7.29 -13.58 27.20
N ASP A 429 8.56 -13.85 27.52
CA ASP A 429 9.00 -14.27 28.86
C ASP A 429 8.96 -13.10 29.87
N GLN A 430 9.34 -11.89 29.46
CA GLN A 430 9.21 -10.69 30.29
C GLN A 430 7.74 -10.34 30.60
N SER A 431 6.82 -10.55 29.65
CA SER A 431 5.39 -10.31 29.90
C SER A 431 4.77 -11.31 30.87
N LYS A 432 5.28 -12.56 30.91
CA LYS A 432 4.85 -13.56 31.92
C LYS A 432 5.35 -13.23 33.33
N ARG A 433 6.52 -12.64 33.46
CA ARG A 433 7.07 -12.23 34.77
C ARG A 433 6.38 -11.01 35.37
N ILE A 434 5.89 -10.09 34.52
CA ILE A 434 5.15 -8.90 34.99
C ILE A 434 3.72 -9.29 35.42
N ASN A 435 3.06 -10.21 34.72
CA ASN A 435 1.70 -10.66 35.08
C ASN A 435 1.69 -11.68 36.24
N GLY A 436 2.81 -12.36 36.52
CA GLY A 436 2.93 -13.27 37.67
C GLY A 436 3.26 -12.59 38.99
N ALA A 437 3.64 -11.31 38.97
CA ALA A 437 3.96 -10.54 40.17
C ALA A 437 2.74 -9.79 40.79
N SER A 438 1.58 -9.73 40.07
CA SER A 438 0.37 -9.07 40.59
C SER A 438 -0.57 -10.01 41.36
N ASP A 439 -0.36 -11.32 41.32
CA ASP A 439 -1.22 -12.28 42.00
C ASP A 439 -0.69 -12.78 43.37
N CYS A 440 0.39 -12.17 43.88
CA CYS A 440 0.95 -12.51 45.20
C CYS A 440 0.84 -11.37 46.25
N ALA A 441 -0.05 -10.38 46.00
CA ALA A 441 -0.33 -9.30 46.98
C ALA A 441 -1.83 -9.06 47.08
N SER A 442 -2.54 -10.06 47.61
CA SER A 442 -3.89 -9.88 48.23
C SER A 442 -4.06 -10.87 49.36
#